data_c716cc0a4e7e715e5caf18a1274bf986
#
_entry.id   c716cc0a4e7e715e5caf18a1274bf986
#
_cell.length_a   1.000
_cell.length_b   1.000
_cell.length_c   1.000
_cell.angle_alpha   90.00
_cell.angle_beta   90.00
_cell.angle_gamma   90.00
#
_symmetry.space_group_name_H-M   'P 1'
#
loop_
_entity.id
_entity.type
_entity.pdbx_description
1 polymer ?
#
loop_
_entity_poly.entity_id
_entity_poly.type
_entity_poly.pdbx_seq_one_letter_code
_entity_poly.pdbx_strand_id
1 'polypeptide(L)'
;IKNIYPYEINEATVDMGDYINQSIRAELVCSGSSFPTITHLSEQIDVATSHEFTLDINYWNDDNNDVYYASGIRHRIRVLYTKIEGVPDGESSIHKTDTSAILLNASMYEGKKFIFEPVTEEIWRKLMMALSHKNVFINGVKYVKDGDFETEGPLEDSNLYVLKATMLKDGGVYNSDGSTFGAGNASNAEIPGFIEGND
;
A
#
# COMPACT_ATOMS: atom_id res chain seq x y z
N ILE A 1 26.49 -23.28 8.02
CA ILE A 1 25.98 -21.93 8.16
C ILE A 1 26.68 -21.12 7.08
N LYS A 2 26.01 -20.84 5.99
CA LYS A 2 26.50 -19.91 4.98
C LYS A 2 26.49 -18.51 5.59
N ASN A 3 27.65 -17.89 5.72
CA ASN A 3 27.74 -16.47 5.94
C ASN A 3 27.03 -15.79 4.76
N ILE A 4 25.84 -15.29 5.02
CA ILE A 4 25.20 -14.33 4.13
C ILE A 4 26.03 -13.07 4.30
N TYR A 5 26.83 -12.74 3.30
CA TYR A 5 27.57 -11.49 3.28
C TYR A 5 26.56 -10.38 3.50
N PRO A 6 26.86 -9.42 4.40
CA PRO A 6 26.01 -8.26 4.52
C PRO A 6 25.98 -7.57 3.16
N TYR A 7 24.80 -7.50 2.56
CA TYR A 7 24.61 -6.69 1.37
C TYR A 7 24.87 -5.24 1.77
N GLU A 8 25.87 -4.64 1.15
CA GLU A 8 26.14 -3.23 1.36
C GLU A 8 25.12 -2.43 0.53
N ILE A 9 24.27 -1.66 1.21
CA ILE A 9 23.33 -0.76 0.55
C ILE A 9 24.02 0.59 0.42
N ASN A 10 24.18 1.01 -0.82
CA ASN A 10 24.65 2.35 -1.13
C ASN A 10 23.44 3.24 -1.41
N GLU A 11 23.28 4.29 -0.62
CA GLU A 11 22.22 5.27 -0.77
C GLU A 11 22.80 6.58 -1.31
N ALA A 12 22.16 7.12 -2.34
CA ALA A 12 22.47 8.43 -2.87
C ALA A 12 21.21 9.29 -2.88
N THR A 13 21.30 10.49 -2.31
CA THR A 13 20.24 11.49 -2.34
C THR A 13 20.51 12.51 -3.42
N VAL A 14 19.55 12.74 -4.29
CA VAL A 14 19.63 13.73 -5.37
C VAL A 14 18.54 14.77 -5.15
N ASP A 15 18.92 16.04 -5.17
CA ASP A 15 17.95 17.14 -5.16
C ASP A 15 17.25 17.21 -6.53
N MET A 16 15.93 17.11 -6.51
CA MET A 16 15.10 17.11 -7.71
C MET A 16 14.60 18.51 -8.09
N GLY A 17 14.96 19.56 -7.34
CA GLY A 17 14.50 20.93 -7.58
C GLY A 17 14.80 21.46 -8.97
N ASP A 18 15.96 21.11 -9.53
CA ASP A 18 16.39 21.54 -10.87
C ASP A 18 15.72 20.77 -12.02
N TYR A 19 15.01 19.68 -11.70
CA TYR A 19 14.39 18.78 -12.68
C TYR A 19 12.86 18.86 -12.73
N ILE A 20 12.27 19.88 -12.10
CA ILE A 20 10.81 20.06 -12.09
C ILE A 20 10.27 20.15 -13.52
N ASN A 21 9.18 19.43 -13.79
CA ASN A 21 8.54 19.25 -15.10
C ASN A 21 9.42 18.52 -16.13
N GLN A 22 10.36 17.71 -15.69
CA GLN A 22 11.18 16.87 -16.54
C GLN A 22 10.97 15.40 -16.23
N SER A 23 11.20 14.56 -17.22
CA SER A 23 11.30 13.11 -17.06
C SER A 23 12.76 12.73 -17.03
N ILE A 24 13.18 12.09 -15.96
CA ILE A 24 14.58 11.70 -15.73
C ILE A 24 14.70 10.19 -15.56
N ARG A 25 15.92 9.69 -15.70
CA ARG A 25 16.30 8.31 -15.33
C ARG A 25 17.59 8.37 -14.52
N ALA A 26 17.68 7.53 -13.49
CA ALA A 26 18.94 7.32 -12.81
C ALA A 26 19.76 6.29 -13.60
N GLU A 27 21.05 6.56 -13.73
CA GLU A 27 22.03 5.66 -14.34
C GLU A 27 23.01 5.18 -13.29
N LEU A 28 23.13 3.88 -13.12
CA LEU A 28 24.15 3.25 -12.28
C LEU A 28 25.19 2.60 -13.17
N VAL A 29 26.41 3.12 -13.14
CA VAL A 29 27.53 2.57 -13.88
C VAL A 29 28.44 1.80 -12.91
N CYS A 30 28.50 0.49 -13.09
CA CYS A 30 29.37 -0.39 -12.34
C CYS A 30 30.61 -0.70 -13.18
N SER A 31 31.79 -0.29 -12.71
CA SER A 31 33.07 -0.55 -13.39
C SER A 31 34.09 -1.13 -12.43
N GLY A 32 34.96 -1.98 -12.92
CA GLY A 32 36.05 -2.58 -12.16
C GLY A 32 37.14 -3.12 -13.07
N SER A 33 38.32 -3.31 -12.51
CA SER A 33 39.50 -3.80 -13.27
C SER A 33 39.34 -5.25 -13.75
N SER A 34 38.41 -6.00 -13.13
CA SER A 34 38.26 -7.45 -13.38
C SER A 34 36.96 -7.82 -14.09
N PHE A 35 36.11 -6.87 -14.43
CA PHE A 35 34.85 -7.11 -15.12
C PHE A 35 34.51 -5.95 -16.09
N PRO A 36 33.72 -6.21 -17.13
CA PRO A 36 33.29 -5.18 -18.05
C PRO A 36 32.39 -4.16 -17.35
N THR A 37 32.41 -2.94 -17.83
CA THR A 37 31.49 -1.90 -17.36
C THR A 37 30.05 -2.32 -17.66
N ILE A 38 29.21 -2.32 -16.61
CA ILE A 38 27.80 -2.62 -16.70
C ILE A 38 27.01 -1.37 -16.34
N THR A 39 26.07 -1.00 -17.16
CA THR A 39 25.18 0.14 -16.94
C THR A 39 23.78 -0.34 -16.66
N HIS A 40 23.20 0.11 -15.55
CA HIS A 40 21.80 -0.09 -15.19
C HIS A 40 21.06 1.23 -15.26
N LEU A 41 19.93 1.24 -15.94
CA LEU A 41 19.03 2.40 -16.00
C LEU A 41 17.81 2.13 -15.14
N SER A 42 17.39 3.13 -14.37
CA SER A 42 16.10 3.08 -13.67
C SER A 42 14.93 3.17 -14.64
N GLU A 43 13.74 2.90 -14.13
CA GLU A 43 12.51 3.35 -14.77
C GLU A 43 12.51 4.89 -14.91
N GLN A 44 11.69 5.40 -15.81
CA GLN A 44 11.50 6.83 -15.97
C GLN A 44 10.80 7.40 -14.74
N ILE A 45 11.27 8.54 -14.27
CA ILE A 45 10.73 9.27 -13.13
C ILE A 45 10.30 10.65 -13.63
N ASP A 46 9.02 10.94 -13.52
CA ASP A 46 8.48 12.26 -13.83
C ASP A 46 8.51 13.14 -12.59
N VAL A 47 9.23 14.24 -12.66
CA VAL A 47 9.40 15.18 -11.54
C VAL A 47 8.41 16.32 -11.69
N ALA A 48 7.55 16.51 -10.69
CA ALA A 48 6.55 17.57 -10.66
C ALA A 48 6.50 18.24 -9.29
N THR A 49 6.00 19.46 -9.24
CA THR A 49 5.78 20.20 -7.98
C THR A 49 4.63 19.63 -7.15
N SER A 50 3.68 19.01 -7.82
CA SER A 50 2.56 18.28 -7.19
C SER A 50 2.22 17.04 -8.00
N HIS A 51 1.64 16.06 -7.33
CA HIS A 51 1.18 14.82 -7.93
C HIS A 51 -0.31 14.62 -7.63
N GLU A 52 -1.14 15.43 -8.27
CA GLU A 52 -2.59 15.35 -8.13
C GLU A 52 -3.12 14.03 -8.72
N PHE A 53 -4.20 13.51 -8.14
CA PHE A 53 -4.84 12.26 -8.55
C PHE A 53 -3.92 11.05 -8.57
N THR A 54 -2.85 11.06 -7.77
CA THR A 54 -1.95 9.91 -7.63
C THR A 54 -2.00 9.31 -6.24
N LEU A 55 -1.73 8.00 -6.15
CA LEU A 55 -1.49 7.29 -4.91
C LEU A 55 0.00 6.97 -4.80
N ASP A 56 0.56 7.31 -3.65
CA ASP A 56 1.91 6.94 -3.27
C ASP A 56 1.85 5.64 -2.46
N ILE A 57 2.31 4.56 -3.05
CA ILE A 57 2.25 3.21 -2.48
C ILE A 57 3.64 2.78 -2.09
N ASN A 58 3.87 2.61 -0.77
CA ASN A 58 5.10 2.06 -0.22
C ASN A 58 4.82 0.64 0.28
N TYR A 59 5.67 -0.32 -0.05
CA TYR A 59 5.42 -1.71 0.29
C TYR A 59 6.69 -2.52 0.55
N TRP A 60 6.58 -3.49 1.46
CA TRP A 60 7.65 -4.44 1.79
C TRP A 60 7.08 -5.64 2.56
N ASN A 61 7.87 -6.71 2.67
CA ASN A 61 7.61 -7.82 3.58
C ASN A 61 8.56 -7.80 4.77
N ASP A 62 8.20 -8.48 5.84
CA ASP A 62 9.09 -8.70 6.98
C ASP A 62 10.06 -9.87 6.71
N ASP A 63 9.60 -10.84 5.92
CA ASP A 63 10.36 -12.01 5.56
C ASP A 63 11.14 -11.78 4.26
N ASN A 64 12.31 -12.40 4.19
CA ASN A 64 13.17 -12.35 3.02
C ASN A 64 12.87 -13.56 2.12
N ASN A 65 12.26 -13.29 0.97
CA ASN A 65 12.11 -14.27 -0.09
C ASN A 65 13.12 -13.96 -1.21
N ASP A 66 12.64 -13.40 -2.31
CA ASP A 66 13.49 -13.01 -3.44
C ASP A 66 14.22 -11.69 -3.20
N VAL A 67 13.70 -10.86 -2.29
CA VAL A 67 14.30 -9.59 -1.89
C VAL A 67 14.67 -9.61 -0.41
N TYR A 68 15.90 -9.20 -0.09
CA TYR A 68 16.40 -9.14 1.29
C TYR A 68 15.91 -7.89 2.00
N TYR A 69 14.67 -7.92 2.51
CA TYR A 69 14.04 -6.78 3.18
C TYR A 69 14.68 -6.38 4.52
N ALA A 70 15.39 -7.30 5.19
CA ALA A 70 16.15 -6.98 6.41
C ALA A 70 17.25 -5.94 6.17
N SER A 71 17.66 -5.72 4.93
CA SER A 71 18.56 -4.64 4.54
C SER A 71 17.97 -3.24 4.68
N GLY A 72 16.66 -3.11 4.91
CA GLY A 72 15.94 -1.85 4.97
C GLY A 72 15.37 -1.36 3.64
N ILE A 73 15.53 -2.15 2.57
CA ILE A 73 14.91 -1.82 1.27
C ILE A 73 13.40 -1.66 1.42
N ARG A 74 12.87 -0.61 0.81
CA ARG A 74 11.45 -0.34 0.67
C ARG A 74 11.15 -0.04 -0.79
N HIS A 75 10.11 -0.67 -1.29
CA HIS A 75 9.64 -0.38 -2.64
C HIS A 75 8.62 0.75 -2.60
N ARG A 76 8.62 1.54 -3.65
CA ARG A 76 7.68 2.64 -3.81
C ARG A 76 7.21 2.71 -5.25
N ILE A 77 5.91 2.88 -5.44
CA ILE A 77 5.30 3.15 -6.74
C ILE A 77 4.28 4.26 -6.58
N ARG A 78 4.23 5.15 -7.56
CA ARG A 78 3.22 6.20 -7.63
C ARG A 78 2.39 5.99 -8.88
N VAL A 79 1.07 5.94 -8.72
CA VAL A 79 0.14 5.62 -9.80
C VAL A 79 -1.07 6.53 -9.76
N LEU A 80 -1.65 6.78 -10.94
CA LEU A 80 -2.91 7.51 -11.07
C LEU A 80 -4.09 6.65 -10.61
N TYR A 81 -5.08 7.30 -10.03
CA TYR A 81 -6.33 6.66 -9.66
C TYR A 81 -7.53 7.45 -10.18
N THR A 82 -8.57 6.73 -10.56
CA THR A 82 -9.85 7.32 -11.00
C THR A 82 -10.70 7.70 -9.80
N LYS A 83 -10.80 6.79 -8.80
CA LYS A 83 -11.73 6.93 -7.69
C LYS A 83 -11.28 6.16 -6.46
N ILE A 84 -11.67 6.65 -5.28
CA ILE A 84 -11.58 5.94 -4.01
C ILE A 84 -12.99 5.89 -3.44
N GLU A 85 -13.49 4.68 -3.14
CA GLU A 85 -14.79 4.46 -2.55
C GLU A 85 -14.65 3.96 -1.12
N GLY A 86 -15.49 4.46 -0.20
CA GLY A 86 -15.59 3.89 1.14
C GLY A 86 -16.38 2.58 1.07
N VAL A 87 -15.80 1.52 1.60
CA VAL A 87 -16.42 0.18 1.67
C VAL A 87 -16.22 -0.31 3.12
N PRO A 88 -17.05 0.13 4.07
CA PRO A 88 -16.92 -0.33 5.44
C PRO A 88 -17.17 -1.85 5.47
N ASP A 89 -16.33 -2.55 6.21
CA ASP A 89 -16.50 -3.98 6.49
C ASP A 89 -16.82 -4.17 7.96
N GLY A 90 -17.76 -5.07 8.26
CA GLY A 90 -18.19 -5.32 9.62
C GLY A 90 -18.80 -6.69 9.80
N GLU A 91 -18.40 -7.32 10.89
CA GLU A 91 -18.94 -8.59 11.31
C GLU A 91 -19.75 -8.43 12.60
N SER A 92 -20.86 -9.16 12.69
CA SER A 92 -21.64 -9.22 13.93
C SER A 92 -22.11 -10.63 14.20
N SER A 93 -22.07 -11.04 15.46
CA SER A 93 -22.63 -12.29 15.96
C SER A 93 -23.83 -11.99 16.85
N ILE A 94 -24.97 -12.58 16.54
CA ILE A 94 -26.23 -12.32 17.22
C ILE A 94 -26.79 -13.66 17.74
N HIS A 95 -27.15 -13.68 19.02
CA HIS A 95 -27.98 -14.77 19.60
C HIS A 95 -29.45 -14.39 19.50
N LYS A 96 -30.25 -15.26 18.89
CA LYS A 96 -31.69 -15.07 18.73
C LYS A 96 -32.45 -16.09 19.55
N THR A 97 -33.43 -15.62 20.29
CA THR A 97 -34.47 -16.45 20.95
C THR A 97 -35.83 -16.12 20.32
N ASP A 98 -36.87 -16.86 20.67
CA ASP A 98 -38.24 -16.63 20.14
C ASP A 98 -38.77 -15.21 20.43
N THR A 99 -38.24 -14.57 21.46
CA THR A 99 -38.73 -13.26 21.95
C THR A 99 -37.68 -12.16 21.95
N SER A 100 -36.39 -12.46 21.72
CA SER A 100 -35.33 -11.48 21.81
C SER A 100 -34.16 -11.78 20.87
N ALA A 101 -33.40 -10.73 20.53
CA ALA A 101 -32.12 -10.82 19.84
C ALA A 101 -31.06 -10.06 20.65
N ILE A 102 -29.95 -10.73 20.94
CA ILE A 102 -28.85 -10.20 21.74
C ILE A 102 -27.59 -10.15 20.85
N LEU A 103 -26.97 -8.98 20.73
CA LEU A 103 -25.67 -8.86 20.07
C LEU A 103 -24.60 -9.45 20.98
N LEU A 104 -23.91 -10.49 20.49
CA LEU A 104 -22.81 -11.12 21.22
C LEU A 104 -21.48 -10.44 20.95
N ASN A 105 -21.25 -10.13 19.69
CA ASN A 105 -20.01 -9.44 19.26
C ASN A 105 -20.28 -8.65 17.99
N ALA A 106 -19.58 -7.54 17.81
CA ALA A 106 -19.53 -6.78 16.57
C ALA A 106 -18.16 -6.14 16.41
N SER A 107 -17.64 -6.17 15.21
CA SER A 107 -16.41 -5.45 14.83
C SER A 107 -16.67 -4.68 13.54
N MET A 108 -16.00 -3.54 13.37
CA MET A 108 -16.08 -2.74 12.18
C MET A 108 -14.69 -2.27 11.76
N TYR A 109 -14.43 -2.32 10.47
CA TYR A 109 -13.22 -1.87 9.84
C TYR A 109 -13.51 -0.79 8.80
N GLU A 110 -12.59 0.15 8.62
CA GLU A 110 -12.63 1.14 7.55
C GLU A 110 -12.02 0.52 6.29
N GLY A 111 -12.87 0.14 5.34
CA GLY A 111 -12.45 -0.34 4.04
C GLY A 111 -12.48 0.76 2.98
N LYS A 112 -11.58 0.67 2.02
CA LYS A 112 -11.56 1.51 0.83
C LYS A 112 -11.33 0.67 -0.41
N LYS A 113 -12.11 0.94 -1.44
CA LYS A 113 -11.91 0.39 -2.77
C LYS A 113 -11.18 1.42 -3.61
N PHE A 114 -9.96 1.10 -4.00
CA PHE A 114 -9.12 1.90 -4.88
C PHE A 114 -9.33 1.45 -6.32
N ILE A 115 -9.68 2.38 -7.19
CA ILE A 115 -9.87 2.16 -8.63
C ILE A 115 -8.78 2.93 -9.33
N PHE A 116 -7.87 2.21 -9.99
CA PHE A 116 -6.73 2.78 -10.68
C PHE A 116 -7.09 3.18 -12.11
N GLU A 117 -6.39 4.18 -12.64
CA GLU A 117 -6.45 4.49 -14.07
C GLU A 117 -5.93 3.31 -14.90
N PRO A 118 -6.36 3.20 -16.17
CA PRO A 118 -5.85 2.17 -17.07
C PRO A 118 -4.33 2.25 -17.21
N VAL A 119 -3.65 1.13 -16.96
CA VAL A 119 -2.19 1.01 -17.00
C VAL A 119 -1.75 -0.11 -17.92
N THR A 120 -0.47 -0.12 -18.29
CA THR A 120 0.12 -1.24 -19.03
C THR A 120 0.10 -2.53 -18.21
N GLU A 121 0.16 -3.69 -18.89
CA GLU A 121 0.20 -4.99 -18.23
C GLU A 121 1.32 -5.10 -17.19
N GLU A 122 2.47 -4.53 -17.48
CA GLU A 122 3.63 -4.53 -16.58
C GLU A 122 3.32 -3.78 -15.26
N ILE A 123 2.78 -2.57 -15.36
CA ILE A 123 2.40 -1.76 -14.19
C ILE A 123 1.25 -2.44 -13.44
N TRP A 124 0.27 -2.99 -14.15
CA TRP A 124 -0.84 -3.74 -13.56
C TRP A 124 -0.35 -4.93 -12.72
N ARG A 125 0.58 -5.75 -13.26
CA ARG A 125 1.20 -6.86 -12.51
C ARG A 125 1.98 -6.37 -11.29
N LYS A 126 2.74 -5.30 -11.45
CA LYS A 126 3.52 -4.68 -10.37
C LYS A 126 2.61 -4.15 -9.25
N LEU A 127 1.46 -3.56 -9.59
CA LEU A 127 0.46 -3.11 -8.63
C LEU A 127 -0.15 -4.26 -7.83
N MET A 128 -0.55 -5.34 -8.49
CA MET A 128 -1.07 -6.52 -7.80
C MET A 128 -0.04 -7.09 -6.81
N MET A 129 1.22 -7.19 -7.21
CA MET A 129 2.28 -7.61 -6.29
C MET A 129 2.45 -6.64 -5.14
N ALA A 130 2.53 -5.35 -5.40
CA ALA A 130 2.70 -4.31 -4.39
C ALA A 130 1.61 -4.36 -3.33
N LEU A 131 0.34 -4.41 -3.76
CA LEU A 131 -0.82 -4.45 -2.87
C LEU A 131 -1.02 -5.80 -2.14
N SER A 132 -0.28 -6.85 -2.53
CA SER A 132 -0.30 -8.16 -1.86
C SER A 132 0.78 -8.31 -0.80
N HIS A 133 1.62 -7.29 -0.56
CA HIS A 133 2.64 -7.34 0.47
C HIS A 133 2.02 -7.21 1.88
N LYS A 134 2.75 -7.72 2.88
CA LYS A 134 2.34 -7.65 4.28
C LYS A 134 2.26 -6.21 4.80
N ASN A 135 3.20 -5.38 4.38
CA ASN A 135 3.25 -3.97 4.75
C ASN A 135 2.98 -3.12 3.52
N VAL A 136 1.78 -2.57 3.42
CA VAL A 136 1.35 -1.68 2.34
C VAL A 136 0.89 -0.37 2.94
N PHE A 137 1.50 0.72 2.51
CA PHE A 137 1.14 2.06 2.91
C PHE A 137 0.69 2.84 1.67
N ILE A 138 -0.52 3.35 1.68
CA ILE A 138 -1.08 4.19 0.62
C ILE A 138 -1.23 5.60 1.17
N ASN A 139 -0.51 6.56 0.61
CA ASN A 139 -0.44 7.93 1.10
C ASN A 139 -0.11 8.00 2.61
N GLY A 140 0.80 7.14 3.09
CA GLY A 140 1.24 7.08 4.48
C GLY A 140 0.31 6.32 5.44
N VAL A 141 -0.86 5.87 4.99
CA VAL A 141 -1.79 5.06 5.80
C VAL A 141 -1.60 3.59 5.48
N LYS A 142 -1.49 2.77 6.52
CA LYS A 142 -1.32 1.33 6.37
C LYS A 142 -2.65 0.66 6.03
N TYR A 143 -2.59 -0.22 5.04
CA TYR A 143 -3.72 -1.02 4.58
C TYR A 143 -3.34 -2.49 4.46
N VAL A 144 -4.35 -3.34 4.55
CA VAL A 144 -4.27 -4.78 4.31
C VAL A 144 -5.23 -5.13 3.18
N LYS A 145 -4.79 -5.97 2.25
CA LYS A 145 -5.64 -6.43 1.15
C LYS A 145 -6.81 -7.25 1.68
N ASP A 146 -8.00 -6.92 1.22
CA ASP A 146 -9.23 -7.65 1.50
C ASP A 146 -9.82 -8.23 0.21
N GLY A 147 -10.08 -9.54 0.24
CA GLY A 147 -10.63 -10.27 -0.91
C GLY A 147 -9.71 -10.33 -2.13
N ASP A 148 -10.31 -10.59 -3.28
CA ASP A 148 -9.63 -10.70 -4.56
C ASP A 148 -9.54 -9.34 -5.28
N PHE A 149 -8.59 -9.21 -6.19
CA PHE A 149 -8.54 -8.07 -7.10
C PHE A 149 -9.63 -8.19 -8.15
N GLU A 150 -10.30 -7.10 -8.43
CA GLU A 150 -11.14 -6.98 -9.61
C GLU A 150 -10.31 -6.39 -10.76
N THR A 151 -10.27 -7.09 -11.86
CA THR A 151 -9.44 -6.72 -13.01
C THR A 151 -10.26 -6.67 -14.28
N GLU A 152 -10.00 -5.67 -15.11
CA GLU A 152 -10.59 -5.54 -16.43
C GLU A 152 -9.46 -5.37 -17.45
N GLY A 153 -9.54 -6.06 -18.58
CA GLY A 153 -8.57 -5.88 -19.67
C GLY A 153 -8.11 -7.19 -20.32
N PRO A 154 -7.40 -7.07 -21.45
CA PRO A 154 -7.09 -5.79 -22.11
C PRO A 154 -8.36 -5.06 -22.56
N LEU A 155 -8.38 -3.74 -22.39
CA LEU A 155 -9.50 -2.91 -22.84
C LEU A 155 -9.61 -2.93 -24.37
N GLU A 156 -10.84 -2.78 -24.89
CA GLU A 156 -11.09 -2.67 -26.32
C GLU A 156 -10.24 -1.55 -26.92
N ASP A 157 -9.61 -1.80 -28.04
CA ASP A 157 -8.71 -0.88 -28.76
C ASP A 157 -7.45 -0.43 -28.00
N SER A 158 -7.12 -1.06 -26.87
CA SER A 158 -5.89 -0.77 -26.14
C SER A 158 -5.35 -2.02 -25.44
N ASN A 159 -4.04 -2.02 -25.14
CA ASN A 159 -3.40 -3.06 -24.30
C ASN A 159 -3.33 -2.62 -22.83
N LEU A 160 -4.30 -1.84 -22.36
CA LEU A 160 -4.35 -1.34 -21.00
C LEU A 160 -5.27 -2.19 -20.13
N TYR A 161 -4.97 -2.19 -18.85
CA TYR A 161 -5.67 -2.96 -17.81
C TYR A 161 -6.12 -2.03 -16.69
N VAL A 162 -7.32 -2.26 -16.17
CA VAL A 162 -7.84 -1.58 -14.98
C VAL A 162 -7.71 -2.53 -13.79
N LEU A 163 -7.23 -2.02 -12.68
CA LEU A 163 -7.18 -2.72 -11.40
C LEU A 163 -8.09 -2.02 -10.39
N LYS A 164 -8.88 -2.82 -9.66
CA LYS A 164 -9.62 -2.36 -8.49
C LYS A 164 -9.22 -3.24 -7.31
N ALA A 165 -8.92 -2.61 -6.19
CA ALA A 165 -8.48 -3.30 -4.99
C ALA A 165 -9.26 -2.81 -3.78
N THR A 166 -9.87 -3.74 -3.05
CA THR A 166 -10.45 -3.47 -1.74
C THR A 166 -9.39 -3.69 -0.67
N MET A 167 -9.21 -2.70 0.17
CA MET A 167 -8.19 -2.67 1.21
C MET A 167 -8.83 -2.21 2.51
N LEU A 168 -8.54 -2.92 3.60
CA LEU A 168 -8.92 -2.52 4.94
C LEU A 168 -7.81 -1.70 5.58
N LYS A 169 -8.17 -0.61 6.21
CA LYS A 169 -7.22 0.18 7.01
C LYS A 169 -6.77 -0.63 8.21
N ASP A 170 -5.47 -0.66 8.45
CA ASP A 170 -4.90 -1.32 9.63
C ASP A 170 -5.37 -0.60 10.91
N GLY A 171 -5.98 -1.36 11.81
CA GLY A 171 -6.69 -0.84 12.97
C GLY A 171 -8.20 -0.70 12.73
N GLY A 172 -8.99 -1.43 13.53
CA GLY A 172 -10.45 -1.37 13.46
C GLY A 172 -11.01 -0.03 13.95
N VAL A 173 -12.23 0.26 13.55
CA VAL A 173 -12.98 1.44 14.02
C VAL A 173 -13.73 1.14 15.30
N TYR A 174 -14.23 -0.08 15.44
CA TYR A 174 -15.07 -0.48 16.58
C TYR A 174 -14.94 -1.97 16.87
N ASN A 175 -14.96 -2.31 18.17
CA ASN A 175 -15.08 -3.67 18.66
C ASN A 175 -15.93 -3.68 19.93
N SER A 176 -17.02 -4.47 19.95
CA SER A 176 -17.98 -4.52 21.05
C SER A 176 -17.49 -5.27 22.28
N ASP A 177 -16.45 -6.11 22.17
CA ASP A 177 -15.89 -6.86 23.30
C ASP A 177 -14.83 -6.11 24.11
N GLY A 178 -14.53 -4.86 23.71
CA GLY A 178 -13.54 -4.01 24.36
C GLY A 178 -12.09 -4.44 24.12
N SER A 179 -11.85 -5.44 23.26
CA SER A 179 -10.49 -5.79 22.85
C SER A 179 -9.91 -4.68 21.99
N THR A 180 -8.67 -4.28 22.29
CA THR A 180 -7.96 -3.32 21.45
C THR A 180 -7.57 -4.00 20.15
N PHE A 181 -7.94 -3.40 19.02
CA PHE A 181 -7.41 -3.80 17.73
C PHE A 181 -5.88 -3.74 17.78
N GLY A 182 -5.24 -4.87 17.60
CA GLY A 182 -3.82 -5.19 17.72
C GLY A 182 -2.88 -4.01 17.92
N ALA A 183 -1.92 -4.15 18.81
CA ALA A 183 -0.98 -3.12 19.28
C ALA A 183 -0.05 -2.55 18.17
N GLY A 184 -0.63 -2.09 17.07
CA GLY A 184 0.01 -1.32 16.02
C GLY A 184 -0.50 0.10 16.08
N ASN A 185 0.09 0.94 16.94
CA ASN A 185 -0.12 2.39 16.98
C ASN A 185 -1.55 2.87 16.72
N ALA A 186 -2.50 2.50 17.57
CA ALA A 186 -3.66 3.32 17.76
C ALA A 186 -3.17 4.62 18.42
N SER A 187 -2.76 5.60 17.61
CA SER A 187 -2.81 6.98 18.07
C SER A 187 -4.25 7.18 18.52
N ASN A 188 -4.44 7.56 19.78
CA ASN A 188 -5.71 7.93 20.35
C ASN A 188 -6.42 8.90 19.38
N ALA A 189 -7.27 8.35 18.52
CA ALA A 189 -8.26 9.15 17.84
C ALA A 189 -9.30 9.42 18.92
N GLU A 190 -9.18 10.54 19.60
CA GLU A 190 -10.27 11.12 20.38
C GLU A 190 -11.48 11.14 19.46
N ILE A 191 -12.54 10.43 19.87
CA ILE A 191 -13.83 10.53 19.20
C ILE A 191 -14.31 11.96 19.46
N PRO A 192 -14.36 12.85 18.46
CA PRO A 192 -14.86 14.20 18.69
C PRO A 192 -16.36 14.09 18.96
N GLY A 193 -16.78 14.35 20.18
CA GLY A 193 -18.17 14.59 20.47
C GLY A 193 -18.86 13.74 21.54
N PHE A 194 -18.16 12.95 22.33
CA PHE A 194 -18.77 12.39 23.53
C PHE A 194 -18.68 13.44 24.66
N ILE A 195 -19.74 14.21 24.83
CA ILE A 195 -19.90 15.06 26.00
C ILE A 195 -20.40 14.15 27.11
N GLU A 196 -19.56 13.88 28.13
CA GLU A 196 -20.05 13.35 29.40
C GLU A 196 -21.03 14.38 29.98
N GLY A 197 -22.30 14.02 30.02
CA GLY A 197 -23.32 14.75 30.78
C GLY A 197 -23.02 14.55 32.25
N ASN A 198 -22.52 15.60 32.93
CA ASN A 198 -22.51 15.68 34.38
C ASN A 198 -23.96 15.92 34.83
N ASP A 199 -24.54 14.94 35.54
CA ASP A 199 -25.61 15.15 36.53
C ASP A 199 -25.02 15.20 37.93
#